data_021f6ebf8d496f231a1d2ed47113d9c2
#
_entry.id   021f6ebf8d496f231a1d2ed47113d9c2
#
_cell.length_a   1.000
_cell.length_b   1.000
_cell.length_c   1.000
_cell.angle_alpha   90.00
_cell.angle_beta   90.00
_cell.angle_gamma   90.00
#
_symmetry.space_group_name_H-M   'P 1'
#
loop_
_entity.id
_entity.type
_entity.pdbx_description
1 polymer ?
#
loop_
_entity_poly.entity_id
_entity_poly.type
_entity_poly.pdbx_seq_one_letter_code
_entity_poly.pdbx_strand_id
1 'polypeptide(L)'
;YGVNGTQPTDLYGYLGVYEFGYNYAGNGGSAEARFDNPNMKWEKNYATNVGLDVTLWNRLSITAEWYNRDTKDLLMSKNISAVPGVINSSGGATMLMNVGSMRNRGVEFEIKSTNIQNKDWYWSTSLNFGHNKNTLLKLDGEQNEMIDGIAIHRIGEAYQSFYAYEYAGVDPETGSEMFYINGEDGSRETTIHSNEANKVIIGSPDPKLTGGLTNFVSWKFIDLNFTLTYSLGGHAYDAATWLQSNGGTYNYVGNVPAYYKIEDTWKQPGDNAKLPLFAYGNKNTVSSRWMMPTDHLRLKNLTIGFTLPSNLSKKAGISKLRAYISGNNLLTWKSKDLYVDPETPVDGLCYFETPALRTITFGIELGF
;
A
#
# COMPACT_ATOMS: atom_id res chain seq x y z
N TYR A 1 -15.36 -23.16 -7.31
CA TYR A 1 -16.12 -22.39 -6.32
C TYR A 1 -15.84 -22.92 -4.92
N GLY A 2 -15.62 -22.02 -3.98
CA GLY A 2 -15.38 -22.37 -2.59
C GLY A 2 -15.90 -21.29 -1.64
N VAL A 3 -16.18 -21.71 -0.40
CA VAL A 3 -16.57 -20.81 0.69
C VAL A 3 -15.68 -21.10 1.88
N ASN A 4 -15.05 -20.05 2.43
CA ASN A 4 -14.28 -20.15 3.65
C ASN A 4 -14.59 -18.98 4.59
N GLY A 5 -14.39 -19.22 5.89
CA GLY A 5 -14.56 -18.21 6.93
C GLY A 5 -13.21 -17.60 7.32
N THR A 6 -13.20 -16.31 7.62
CA THR A 6 -12.08 -15.62 8.27
C THR A 6 -12.48 -15.27 9.68
N GLN A 7 -11.70 -15.77 10.64
CA GLN A 7 -11.91 -15.49 12.05
C GLN A 7 -11.43 -14.07 12.38
N PRO A 8 -12.12 -13.33 13.27
CA PRO A 8 -11.62 -12.06 13.79
C PRO A 8 -10.22 -12.19 14.39
N THR A 9 -9.38 -11.20 14.19
CA THR A 9 -8.04 -11.16 14.81
C THR A 9 -8.12 -11.03 16.33
N ASP A 10 -9.10 -10.28 16.82
CA ASP A 10 -9.44 -10.24 18.24
C ASP A 10 -10.44 -11.37 18.57
N LEU A 11 -9.92 -12.44 19.17
CA LEU A 11 -10.74 -13.62 19.55
C LEU A 11 -11.80 -13.30 20.61
N TYR A 12 -11.62 -12.22 21.35
CA TYR A 12 -12.53 -11.75 22.39
C TYR A 12 -13.26 -10.46 21.99
N GLY A 13 -13.21 -10.09 20.71
CA GLY A 13 -13.82 -8.88 20.18
C GLY A 13 -15.33 -8.74 20.45
N TYR A 14 -15.98 -9.85 20.76
CA TYR A 14 -17.41 -9.89 21.12
C TYR A 14 -17.71 -9.54 22.58
N LEU A 15 -16.69 -9.52 23.46
CA LEU A 15 -16.85 -9.18 24.88
C LEU A 15 -16.73 -7.68 25.12
N GLY A 16 -17.55 -7.17 26.04
CA GLY A 16 -17.36 -5.85 26.65
C GLY A 16 -16.08 -5.80 27.46
N VAL A 17 -15.35 -4.69 27.42
CA VAL A 17 -14.08 -4.50 28.13
C VAL A 17 -14.11 -3.23 28.95
N TYR A 18 -13.56 -3.30 30.15
CA TYR A 18 -13.37 -2.16 31.04
C TYR A 18 -11.91 -1.76 31.07
N GLU A 19 -11.64 -0.46 31.00
CA GLU A 19 -10.32 0.13 31.26
C GLU A 19 -10.27 0.67 32.69
N PHE A 20 -9.10 0.46 33.35
CA PHE A 20 -8.78 0.98 34.65
C PHE A 20 -7.89 2.22 34.54
N GLY A 21 -7.78 2.98 35.62
CA GLY A 21 -6.93 4.18 35.63
C GLY A 21 -7.71 5.49 35.52
N TYR A 22 -9.01 5.42 35.41
CA TYR A 22 -9.88 6.59 35.53
C TYR A 22 -9.91 7.06 36.98
N ASN A 23 -10.04 8.38 37.16
CA ASN A 23 -10.07 8.99 38.50
C ASN A 23 -11.27 9.93 38.58
N TYR A 24 -12.10 9.74 39.59
CA TYR A 24 -13.19 10.66 39.95
C TYR A 24 -13.00 11.13 41.39
N ALA A 25 -12.77 12.43 41.57
CA ALA A 25 -12.60 13.07 42.86
C ALA A 25 -11.52 12.41 43.77
N GLY A 26 -10.40 11.93 43.17
CA GLY A 26 -9.31 11.27 43.89
C GLY A 26 -9.50 9.76 44.13
N ASN A 27 -10.63 9.20 43.72
CA ASN A 27 -10.88 7.76 43.79
C ASN A 27 -10.60 7.08 42.46
N GLY A 28 -9.83 5.97 42.47
CA GLY A 28 -9.60 5.15 41.33
C GLY A 28 -10.90 4.53 40.80
N GLY A 29 -11.09 4.56 39.50
CA GLY A 29 -12.28 4.06 38.82
C GLY A 29 -11.96 3.24 37.57
N SER A 30 -12.98 2.61 37.03
CA SER A 30 -12.96 1.96 35.72
C SER A 30 -14.10 2.50 34.87
N ALA A 31 -13.89 2.53 33.56
CA ALA A 31 -14.94 2.86 32.60
C ALA A 31 -15.03 1.75 31.54
N GLU A 32 -16.20 1.58 30.97
CA GLU A 32 -16.39 0.67 29.85
C GLU A 32 -15.68 1.25 28.60
N ALA A 33 -14.75 0.49 28.06
CA ALA A 33 -13.94 0.90 26.91
C ALA A 33 -14.47 0.33 25.57
N ARG A 34 -15.25 -0.75 25.67
CA ARG A 34 -15.86 -1.40 24.49
C ARG A 34 -17.13 -2.14 24.91
N PHE A 35 -18.19 -1.94 24.14
CA PHE A 35 -19.43 -2.72 24.30
C PHE A 35 -19.26 -4.16 23.85
N ASP A 36 -20.05 -5.05 24.45
CA ASP A 36 -20.20 -6.40 23.97
C ASP A 36 -20.96 -6.45 22.63
N ASN A 37 -20.57 -7.40 21.78
CA ASN A 37 -21.27 -7.69 20.52
C ASN A 37 -21.52 -9.20 20.39
N PRO A 38 -22.56 -9.75 21.05
CA PRO A 38 -22.86 -11.17 21.02
C PRO A 38 -23.29 -11.66 19.62
N ASN A 39 -23.62 -10.74 18.71
CA ASN A 39 -24.03 -11.06 17.34
C ASN A 39 -22.85 -11.06 16.34
N MET A 40 -21.63 -10.88 16.82
CA MET A 40 -20.43 -10.89 15.97
C MET A 40 -20.27 -12.26 15.28
N LYS A 41 -20.05 -12.24 13.97
CA LYS A 41 -19.89 -13.42 13.11
C LYS A 41 -18.54 -13.39 12.41
N TRP A 42 -18.12 -14.55 11.93
CA TRP A 42 -16.99 -14.65 11.03
C TRP A 42 -17.31 -14.04 9.68
N GLU A 43 -16.32 -13.42 9.06
CA GLU A 43 -16.43 -13.04 7.66
C GLU A 43 -16.51 -14.29 6.78
N LYS A 44 -17.31 -14.20 5.72
CA LYS A 44 -17.48 -15.29 4.76
C LYS A 44 -16.96 -14.87 3.40
N ASN A 45 -16.03 -15.64 2.88
CA ASN A 45 -15.45 -15.43 1.56
C ASN A 45 -16.02 -16.45 0.57
N TYR A 46 -16.72 -15.96 -0.42
CA TYR A 46 -17.26 -16.72 -1.54
C TYR A 46 -16.36 -16.51 -2.74
N ALA A 47 -15.59 -17.53 -3.11
CA ALA A 47 -14.63 -17.46 -4.19
C ALA A 47 -15.07 -18.29 -5.40
N THR A 48 -15.03 -17.69 -6.57
CA THR A 48 -15.20 -18.35 -7.87
C THR A 48 -13.95 -18.08 -8.69
N ASN A 49 -13.27 -19.13 -9.15
CA ASN A 49 -12.11 -19.05 -10.02
C ASN A 49 -12.38 -19.88 -11.28
N VAL A 50 -11.98 -19.34 -12.42
CA VAL A 50 -11.97 -20.04 -13.71
C VAL A 50 -10.59 -19.83 -14.31
N GLY A 51 -9.91 -20.95 -14.57
CA GLY A 51 -8.53 -20.93 -15.10
C GLY A 51 -8.39 -21.79 -16.33
N LEU A 52 -7.41 -21.43 -17.13
CA LEU A 52 -6.98 -22.18 -18.31
C LEU A 52 -5.46 -22.29 -18.31
N ASP A 53 -4.97 -23.53 -18.37
CA ASP A 53 -3.56 -23.86 -18.51
C ASP A 53 -3.32 -24.47 -19.88
N VAL A 54 -2.41 -23.90 -20.67
CA VAL A 54 -2.05 -24.37 -21.98
C VAL A 54 -0.54 -24.48 -22.10
N THR A 55 -0.06 -25.63 -22.56
CA THR A 55 1.35 -25.83 -22.89
C THR A 55 1.49 -26.13 -24.38
N LEU A 56 2.24 -25.28 -25.08
CA LEU A 56 2.47 -25.37 -26.50
C LEU A 56 3.93 -25.76 -26.78
N TRP A 57 4.12 -26.69 -27.71
CA TRP A 57 5.45 -27.14 -28.18
C TRP A 57 6.42 -27.58 -27.08
N ASN A 58 5.92 -27.94 -25.90
CA ASN A 58 6.72 -28.23 -24.70
C ASN A 58 7.70 -27.10 -24.28
N ARG A 59 7.41 -25.86 -24.69
CA ARG A 59 8.28 -24.70 -24.47
C ARG A 59 7.55 -23.45 -23.99
N LEU A 60 6.27 -23.33 -24.27
CA LEU A 60 5.47 -22.18 -23.89
C LEU A 60 4.29 -22.64 -23.04
N SER A 61 4.28 -22.27 -21.77
CA SER A 61 3.15 -22.48 -20.87
C SER A 61 2.48 -21.14 -20.59
N ILE A 62 1.16 -21.12 -20.74
CA ILE A 62 0.32 -19.96 -20.46
C ILE A 62 -0.74 -20.38 -19.47
N THR A 63 -0.80 -19.71 -18.33
CA THR A 63 -1.87 -19.78 -17.34
C THR A 63 -2.66 -18.48 -17.40
N ALA A 64 -3.97 -18.57 -17.51
CA ALA A 64 -4.86 -17.42 -17.47
C ALA A 64 -5.97 -17.73 -16.46
N GLU A 65 -6.17 -16.87 -15.50
CA GLU A 65 -7.18 -17.02 -14.46
C GLU A 65 -8.06 -15.79 -14.37
N TRP A 66 -9.33 -16.01 -14.18
CA TRP A 66 -10.30 -15.00 -13.76
C TRP A 66 -10.87 -15.42 -12.41
N TYR A 67 -10.96 -14.46 -11.50
CA TYR A 67 -11.55 -14.69 -10.18
C TYR A 67 -12.57 -13.63 -9.80
N ASN A 68 -13.52 -14.05 -8.96
CA ASN A 68 -14.42 -13.19 -8.21
C ASN A 68 -14.49 -13.68 -6.78
N ARG A 69 -14.18 -12.82 -5.83
CA ARG A 69 -14.28 -13.11 -4.39
C ARG A 69 -15.17 -12.07 -3.72
N ASP A 70 -16.30 -12.53 -3.18
CA ASP A 70 -17.22 -11.72 -2.40
C ASP A 70 -17.00 -12.02 -0.92
N THR A 71 -16.56 -11.03 -0.16
CA THR A 71 -16.48 -11.08 1.30
C THR A 71 -17.77 -10.50 1.86
N LYS A 72 -18.50 -11.30 2.64
CA LYS A 72 -19.71 -10.90 3.37
C LYS A 72 -19.46 -10.88 4.85
N ASP A 73 -20.32 -10.17 5.58
CA ASP A 73 -20.21 -9.99 7.02
C ASP A 73 -18.84 -9.37 7.41
N LEU A 74 -18.33 -8.43 6.58
CA LEU A 74 -17.03 -7.76 6.76
C LEU A 74 -16.95 -7.09 8.14
N LEU A 75 -15.91 -7.40 8.89
CA LEU A 75 -15.68 -6.84 10.22
C LEU A 75 -14.98 -5.50 10.12
N MET A 76 -15.62 -4.47 10.66
CA MET A 76 -15.09 -3.12 10.69
C MET A 76 -15.34 -2.48 12.06
N SER A 77 -14.41 -1.62 12.49
CA SER A 77 -14.63 -0.74 13.64
C SER A 77 -15.56 0.39 13.23
N LYS A 78 -16.77 0.41 13.78
CA LYS A 78 -17.76 1.46 13.55
C LYS A 78 -17.73 2.46 14.70
N ASN A 79 -17.67 3.74 14.37
CA ASN A 79 -17.88 4.80 15.35
C ASN A 79 -19.32 4.73 15.85
N ILE A 80 -19.48 4.69 17.15
CA ILE A 80 -20.78 4.68 17.83
C ILE A 80 -20.95 5.95 18.66
N SER A 81 -22.20 6.25 19.05
CA SER A 81 -22.45 7.36 19.94
C SER A 81 -21.76 7.16 21.29
N ALA A 82 -21.10 8.20 21.80
CA ALA A 82 -20.52 8.21 23.14
C ALA A 82 -21.55 8.47 24.25
N VAL A 83 -22.82 8.72 23.90
CA VAL A 83 -23.90 8.99 24.88
C VAL A 83 -24.05 7.91 25.95
N PRO A 84 -23.85 6.60 25.66
CA PRO A 84 -23.88 5.58 26.70
C PRO A 84 -22.68 5.58 27.65
N GLY A 85 -21.70 6.47 27.46
CA GLY A 85 -20.56 6.62 28.37
C GLY A 85 -19.33 5.79 28.05
N VAL A 86 -19.31 5.06 26.91
CA VAL A 86 -18.14 4.33 26.44
C VAL A 86 -17.22 5.29 25.69
N ILE A 87 -16.02 5.47 26.21
CA ILE A 87 -14.99 6.33 25.60
C ILE A 87 -13.67 5.55 25.66
N ASN A 88 -13.06 5.29 24.52
CA ASN A 88 -11.71 4.72 24.48
C ASN A 88 -10.66 5.79 24.83
N SER A 89 -9.42 5.35 25.06
CA SER A 89 -8.28 6.23 25.41
C SER A 89 -8.00 7.34 24.37
N SER A 90 -8.52 7.22 23.16
CA SER A 90 -8.43 8.22 22.08
C SER A 90 -9.62 9.20 22.05
N GLY A 91 -10.55 9.12 23.00
CA GLY A 91 -11.71 10.00 23.13
C GLY A 91 -12.89 9.68 22.23
N GLY A 92 -12.84 8.55 21.50
CA GLY A 92 -13.92 8.05 20.64
C GLY A 92 -14.54 6.78 21.19
N ALA A 93 -15.79 6.48 20.81
CA ALA A 93 -16.42 5.19 21.07
C ALA A 93 -16.47 4.39 19.75
N THR A 94 -15.91 3.18 19.75
CA THR A 94 -15.92 2.29 18.60
C THR A 94 -16.42 0.91 18.98
N MET A 95 -17.02 0.21 18.04
CA MET A 95 -17.47 -1.17 18.20
C MET A 95 -17.13 -1.97 16.95
N LEU A 96 -16.55 -3.16 17.13
CA LEU A 96 -16.29 -4.09 16.04
C LEU A 96 -17.61 -4.78 15.63
N MET A 97 -18.02 -4.58 14.40
CA MET A 97 -19.30 -5.06 13.87
C MET A 97 -19.15 -5.67 12.48
N ASN A 98 -20.06 -6.58 12.14
CA ASN A 98 -20.20 -7.08 10.77
C ASN A 98 -21.01 -6.05 9.96
N VAL A 99 -20.36 -5.14 9.29
CA VAL A 99 -21.01 -3.93 8.74
C VAL A 99 -21.03 -3.84 7.22
N GLY A 100 -20.57 -4.87 6.50
CA GLY A 100 -20.55 -4.69 5.08
C GLY A 100 -20.26 -5.93 4.24
N SER A 101 -20.10 -5.68 2.97
CA SER A 101 -19.60 -6.66 2.01
C SER A 101 -18.76 -5.98 0.95
N MET A 102 -17.72 -6.65 0.48
CA MET A 102 -16.85 -6.16 -0.58
C MET A 102 -16.60 -7.25 -1.62
N ARG A 103 -16.22 -6.84 -2.80
CA ARG A 103 -15.86 -7.69 -3.93
C ARG A 103 -14.43 -7.40 -4.37
N ASN A 104 -13.66 -8.46 -4.57
CA ASN A 104 -12.41 -8.44 -5.32
C ASN A 104 -12.60 -9.27 -6.58
N ARG A 105 -12.44 -8.66 -7.75
CA ARG A 105 -12.56 -9.33 -9.04
C ARG A 105 -11.38 -8.95 -9.92
N GLY A 106 -10.80 -9.95 -10.56
CA GLY A 106 -9.62 -9.70 -11.35
C GLY A 106 -9.28 -10.79 -12.34
N VAL A 107 -8.15 -10.56 -13.00
CA VAL A 107 -7.53 -11.48 -13.93
C VAL A 107 -6.05 -11.60 -13.62
N GLU A 108 -5.52 -12.80 -13.76
CA GLU A 108 -4.11 -13.11 -13.58
C GLU A 108 -3.60 -13.90 -14.78
N PHE A 109 -2.40 -13.57 -15.23
CA PHE A 109 -1.73 -14.26 -16.33
C PHE A 109 -0.31 -14.61 -15.93
N GLU A 110 0.09 -15.82 -16.28
CA GLU A 110 1.48 -16.26 -16.22
C GLU A 110 1.89 -16.84 -17.57
N ILE A 111 3.03 -16.42 -18.08
CA ILE A 111 3.63 -16.91 -19.32
C ILE A 111 5.04 -17.40 -19.00
N LYS A 112 5.29 -18.69 -19.15
CA LYS A 112 6.62 -19.29 -19.03
C LYS A 112 7.06 -19.76 -20.39
N SER A 113 8.29 -19.40 -20.78
CA SER A 113 8.87 -19.84 -22.04
C SER A 113 10.28 -20.36 -21.88
N THR A 114 10.58 -21.46 -22.57
CA THR A 114 11.96 -21.91 -22.82
C THR A 114 12.37 -21.37 -24.18
N ASN A 115 13.09 -20.25 -24.16
CA ASN A 115 13.46 -19.51 -25.37
C ASN A 115 14.56 -20.24 -26.16
N ILE A 116 15.60 -20.70 -25.45
CA ILE A 116 16.72 -21.43 -26.00
C ILE A 116 17.02 -22.62 -25.09
N GLN A 117 17.18 -23.79 -25.70
CA GLN A 117 17.65 -25.00 -25.02
C GLN A 117 18.49 -25.82 -25.98
N ASN A 118 19.79 -25.82 -25.76
CA ASN A 118 20.74 -26.65 -26.48
C ASN A 118 21.88 -27.08 -25.53
N LYS A 119 22.96 -27.67 -26.07
CA LYS A 119 24.07 -28.18 -25.27
C LYS A 119 24.77 -27.13 -24.41
N ASP A 120 24.91 -25.92 -24.92
CA ASP A 120 25.71 -24.86 -24.30
C ASP A 120 24.85 -23.74 -23.70
N TRP A 121 23.62 -23.56 -24.19
CA TRP A 121 22.72 -22.48 -23.80
C TRP A 121 21.40 -23.01 -23.26
N TYR A 122 20.96 -22.41 -22.17
CA TYR A 122 19.60 -22.50 -21.69
C TYR A 122 19.11 -21.09 -21.34
N TRP A 123 17.98 -20.67 -21.89
CA TRP A 123 17.33 -19.40 -21.56
C TRP A 123 15.84 -19.62 -21.40
N SER A 124 15.34 -19.25 -20.22
CA SER A 124 13.91 -19.24 -19.89
C SER A 124 13.46 -17.87 -19.39
N THR A 125 12.21 -17.56 -19.67
CA THR A 125 11.54 -16.33 -19.21
C THR A 125 10.24 -16.72 -18.54
N SER A 126 9.93 -16.10 -17.40
CA SER A 126 8.63 -16.13 -16.75
C SER A 126 8.14 -14.70 -16.59
N LEU A 127 6.97 -14.40 -17.14
CA LEU A 127 6.25 -13.13 -17.02
C LEU A 127 4.93 -13.39 -16.33
N ASN A 128 4.61 -12.66 -15.29
CA ASN A 128 3.28 -12.64 -14.71
C ASN A 128 2.76 -11.22 -14.59
N PHE A 129 1.44 -11.08 -14.66
CA PHE A 129 0.74 -9.83 -14.39
C PHE A 129 -0.67 -10.12 -13.88
N GLY A 130 -1.14 -9.23 -13.00
CA GLY A 130 -2.45 -9.32 -12.41
C GLY A 130 -3.11 -7.94 -12.34
N HIS A 131 -4.40 -7.93 -12.54
CA HIS A 131 -5.28 -6.79 -12.33
C HIS A 131 -6.37 -7.18 -11.35
N ASN A 132 -6.52 -6.42 -10.26
CA ASN A 132 -7.60 -6.56 -9.29
C ASN A 132 -8.44 -5.28 -9.24
N LYS A 133 -9.75 -5.44 -9.17
CA LYS A 133 -10.68 -4.36 -8.81
C LYS A 133 -11.36 -4.70 -7.50
N ASN A 134 -11.07 -3.94 -6.46
CA ASN A 134 -11.79 -3.94 -5.20
C ASN A 134 -13.01 -3.03 -5.30
N THR A 135 -14.13 -3.42 -4.70
CA THR A 135 -15.36 -2.62 -4.68
C THR A 135 -16.14 -2.92 -3.41
N LEU A 136 -16.46 -1.90 -2.63
CA LEU A 136 -17.37 -2.01 -1.50
C LEU A 136 -18.80 -2.13 -2.03
N LEU A 137 -19.50 -3.22 -1.68
CA LEU A 137 -20.84 -3.53 -2.21
C LEU A 137 -21.94 -3.06 -1.28
N LYS A 138 -21.70 -3.11 0.03
CA LYS A 138 -22.71 -2.80 1.05
C LYS A 138 -22.03 -2.31 2.33
N LEU A 139 -22.66 -1.37 2.99
CA LEU A 139 -22.47 -1.02 4.40
C LEU A 139 -23.73 -1.33 5.19
N ASP A 140 -23.62 -1.52 6.50
CA ASP A 140 -24.77 -1.78 7.37
C ASP A 140 -25.49 -0.47 7.69
N GLY A 141 -26.82 -0.58 7.80
CA GLY A 141 -27.71 0.57 8.01
C GLY A 141 -28.06 1.30 6.71
N GLU A 142 -28.52 2.54 6.85
CA GLU A 142 -28.92 3.40 5.72
C GLU A 142 -27.76 4.25 5.18
N GLN A 143 -26.54 4.08 5.71
CA GLN A 143 -25.38 4.85 5.32
C GLN A 143 -24.76 4.28 4.04
N ASN A 144 -24.49 5.15 3.08
CA ASN A 144 -23.79 4.79 1.83
C ASN A 144 -22.27 4.94 1.95
N GLU A 145 -21.79 5.56 3.02
CA GLU A 145 -20.38 5.81 3.25
C GLU A 145 -20.01 5.90 4.74
N MET A 146 -18.77 5.62 5.05
CA MET A 146 -18.16 5.77 6.37
C MET A 146 -16.77 6.35 6.20
N ILE A 147 -16.44 7.38 6.97
CA ILE A 147 -15.13 8.04 6.95
C ILE A 147 -14.33 7.54 8.14
N ASP A 148 -13.10 7.08 7.87
CA ASP A 148 -12.13 6.65 8.87
C ASP A 148 -10.77 7.33 8.60
N GLY A 149 -10.48 8.39 9.35
CA GLY A 149 -9.28 9.19 9.14
C GLY A 149 -9.27 9.86 7.76
N ILE A 150 -8.32 9.48 6.92
CA ILE A 150 -8.20 9.92 5.53
C ILE A 150 -8.90 8.97 4.55
N ALA A 151 -9.27 7.77 5.00
CA ALA A 151 -9.97 6.80 4.16
C ALA A 151 -11.48 7.05 4.15
N ILE A 152 -12.12 6.74 3.03
CA ILE A 152 -13.56 6.65 2.91
C ILE A 152 -13.95 5.27 2.41
N HIS A 153 -14.88 4.65 3.11
CA HIS A 153 -15.53 3.43 2.69
C HIS A 153 -16.89 3.81 2.08
N ARG A 154 -16.94 3.95 0.75
CA ARG A 154 -18.14 4.36 0.01
C ARG A 154 -18.60 3.21 -0.89
N ILE A 155 -19.91 2.93 -0.90
CA ILE A 155 -20.49 1.91 -1.78
C ILE A 155 -20.20 2.25 -3.23
N GLY A 156 -19.68 1.27 -3.98
CA GLY A 156 -19.27 1.41 -5.38
C GLY A 156 -17.80 1.76 -5.60
N GLU A 157 -17.09 2.23 -4.57
CA GLU A 157 -15.68 2.59 -4.60
C GLU A 157 -14.79 1.48 -4.02
N ALA A 158 -13.47 1.64 -4.16
CA ALA A 158 -12.51 0.77 -3.48
C ALA A 158 -12.60 0.95 -1.96
N TYR A 159 -12.42 -0.14 -1.20
CA TYR A 159 -12.60 -0.17 0.25
C TYR A 159 -11.78 0.91 0.99
N GLN A 160 -10.56 1.19 0.54
CA GLN A 160 -9.67 2.19 1.15
C GLN A 160 -9.37 3.32 0.17
N SER A 161 -10.39 4.03 -0.28
CA SER A 161 -10.19 5.23 -1.09
C SER A 161 -9.77 6.41 -0.21
N PHE A 162 -8.76 7.17 -0.63
CA PHE A 162 -8.35 8.39 0.06
C PHE A 162 -9.35 9.51 -0.18
N TYR A 163 -9.77 10.18 0.90
CA TYR A 163 -10.81 11.21 0.88
C TYR A 163 -10.33 12.48 1.57
N ALA A 164 -9.97 13.47 0.78
CA ALA A 164 -9.39 14.70 1.28
C ALA A 164 -9.70 15.89 0.37
N TYR A 165 -9.27 17.07 0.79
CA TYR A 165 -9.35 18.28 -0.04
C TYR A 165 -8.42 18.16 -1.25
N GLU A 166 -8.88 18.61 -2.41
CA GLU A 166 -8.05 18.67 -3.61
C GLU A 166 -7.22 19.96 -3.58
N TYR A 167 -5.90 19.81 -3.54
CA TYR A 167 -4.94 20.91 -3.45
C TYR A 167 -4.83 21.67 -4.77
N ALA A 168 -4.95 22.99 -4.74
CA ALA A 168 -4.91 23.86 -5.92
C ALA A 168 -3.59 24.67 -6.03
N GLY A 169 -2.68 24.54 -5.07
CA GLY A 169 -1.42 25.27 -5.06
C GLY A 169 -1.27 26.19 -3.86
N VAL A 170 -0.40 27.19 -4.01
CA VAL A 170 -0.11 28.22 -3.01
C VAL A 170 -0.68 29.54 -3.50
N ASP A 171 -1.38 30.22 -2.62
CA ASP A 171 -1.85 31.59 -2.89
C ASP A 171 -0.65 32.54 -2.95
N PRO A 172 -0.41 33.23 -4.09
CA PRO A 172 0.74 34.09 -4.24
C PRO A 172 0.72 35.33 -3.33
N GLU A 173 -0.46 35.76 -2.86
CA GLU A 173 -0.57 36.97 -2.03
C GLU A 173 -0.36 36.68 -0.55
N THR A 174 -0.80 35.51 -0.05
CA THR A 174 -0.76 35.19 1.38
C THR A 174 0.17 34.05 1.74
N GLY A 175 0.62 33.25 0.76
CA GLY A 175 1.39 32.03 0.99
C GLY A 175 0.59 30.88 1.59
N SER A 176 -0.73 31.00 1.63
CA SER A 176 -1.63 29.96 2.17
C SER A 176 -1.83 28.82 1.18
N GLU A 177 -2.18 27.63 1.70
CA GLU A 177 -2.66 26.53 0.86
C GLU A 177 -3.99 26.92 0.18
N MET A 178 -4.12 26.62 -1.11
CA MET A 178 -5.39 26.75 -1.84
C MET A 178 -5.99 25.39 -2.12
N PHE A 179 -7.32 25.33 -2.11
CA PHE A 179 -8.09 24.11 -2.37
C PHE A 179 -9.13 24.36 -3.43
N TYR A 180 -9.48 23.33 -4.18
CA TYR A 180 -10.59 23.37 -5.11
C TYR A 180 -11.92 23.22 -4.37
N ILE A 181 -12.89 24.06 -4.76
CA ILE A 181 -14.30 23.87 -4.51
C ILE A 181 -14.84 23.15 -5.75
N ASN A 182 -15.12 21.85 -5.61
CA ASN A 182 -15.63 21.04 -6.71
C ASN A 182 -17.15 21.10 -6.71
N GLY A 183 -17.74 21.83 -7.64
CA GLY A 183 -19.20 21.93 -7.81
C GLY A 183 -19.80 20.66 -8.44
N GLU A 184 -21.05 20.37 -8.12
CA GLU A 184 -21.78 19.24 -8.71
C GLU A 184 -21.99 19.41 -10.22
N ASP A 185 -21.98 20.63 -10.71
CA ASP A 185 -22.06 20.98 -12.13
C ASP A 185 -20.73 20.87 -12.88
N GLY A 186 -19.65 20.44 -12.19
CA GLY A 186 -18.29 20.36 -12.71
C GLY A 186 -17.52 21.67 -12.66
N SER A 187 -18.05 22.74 -12.05
CA SER A 187 -17.30 23.96 -11.80
C SER A 187 -16.18 23.72 -10.80
N ARG A 188 -15.08 24.46 -10.95
CA ARG A 188 -13.91 24.39 -10.07
C ARG A 188 -13.46 25.81 -9.74
N GLU A 189 -13.79 26.25 -8.55
CA GLU A 189 -13.27 27.48 -7.97
C GLU A 189 -12.16 27.17 -6.98
N THR A 190 -11.40 28.15 -6.55
CA THR A 190 -10.33 27.98 -5.55
C THR A 190 -10.58 28.85 -4.33
N THR A 191 -10.25 28.33 -3.16
CA THR A 191 -10.31 29.06 -1.87
C THR A 191 -9.10 28.72 -1.02
N ILE A 192 -8.70 29.66 -0.15
CA ILE A 192 -7.70 29.43 0.90
C ILE A 192 -8.33 28.89 2.20
N HIS A 193 -9.66 28.82 2.26
CA HIS A 193 -10.40 28.36 3.43
C HIS A 193 -10.89 26.94 3.25
N SER A 194 -10.25 25.98 3.91
CA SER A 194 -10.61 24.56 3.77
C SER A 194 -12.04 24.22 4.16
N ASN A 195 -12.70 25.05 5.00
CA ASN A 195 -14.11 24.88 5.38
C ASN A 195 -15.10 25.27 4.26
N GLU A 196 -14.66 25.99 3.23
CA GLU A 196 -15.45 26.32 2.03
C GLU A 196 -15.26 25.27 0.93
N ALA A 197 -14.13 24.53 0.97
CA ALA A 197 -13.85 23.46 0.03
C ALA A 197 -14.56 22.15 0.44
N ASN A 198 -14.79 21.29 -0.54
CA ASN A 198 -15.33 19.96 -0.31
C ASN A 198 -14.25 18.89 -0.48
N LYS A 199 -14.34 17.83 0.32
CA LYS A 199 -13.49 16.66 0.15
C LYS A 199 -13.99 15.80 -1.01
N VAL A 200 -13.05 15.19 -1.73
CA VAL A 200 -13.31 14.26 -2.83
C VAL A 200 -12.41 13.03 -2.71
N ILE A 201 -12.73 11.97 -3.44
CA ILE A 201 -11.81 10.81 -3.56
C ILE A 201 -10.63 11.27 -4.42
N ILE A 202 -9.44 11.27 -3.82
CA ILE A 202 -8.19 11.74 -4.44
C ILE A 202 -7.28 10.61 -4.92
N GLY A 203 -7.61 9.35 -4.64
CA GLY A 203 -6.85 8.17 -5.05
C GLY A 203 -7.17 6.95 -4.21
N SER A 204 -6.46 5.86 -4.49
CA SER A 204 -6.55 4.60 -3.74
C SER A 204 -5.15 3.97 -3.65
N PRO A 205 -4.83 3.25 -2.56
CA PRO A 205 -3.59 2.49 -2.47
C PRO A 205 -3.55 1.29 -3.41
N ASP A 206 -4.70 0.81 -3.87
CA ASP A 206 -4.79 -0.37 -4.70
C ASP A 206 -4.16 -0.13 -6.09
N PRO A 207 -3.13 -0.91 -6.47
CA PRO A 207 -2.55 -0.81 -7.80
C PRO A 207 -3.51 -1.37 -8.85
N LYS A 208 -3.50 -0.76 -10.04
CA LYS A 208 -4.29 -1.23 -11.19
C LYS A 208 -3.63 -2.41 -11.88
N LEU A 209 -2.30 -2.51 -11.85
CA LEU A 209 -1.55 -3.57 -12.49
C LEU A 209 -0.31 -3.88 -11.66
N THR A 210 -0.11 -5.17 -11.35
CA THR A 210 1.09 -5.67 -10.68
C THR A 210 1.66 -6.86 -11.43
N GLY A 211 2.94 -7.13 -11.26
CA GLY A 211 3.53 -8.31 -11.86
C GLY A 211 5.04 -8.39 -11.73
N GLY A 212 5.60 -9.35 -12.45
CA GLY A 212 7.03 -9.60 -12.45
C GLY A 212 7.52 -10.28 -13.71
N LEU A 213 8.79 -10.07 -13.99
CA LEU A 213 9.53 -10.69 -15.08
C LEU A 213 10.77 -11.34 -14.50
N THR A 214 10.88 -12.66 -14.63
CA THR A 214 12.08 -13.41 -14.25
C THR A 214 12.71 -13.99 -15.50
N ASN A 215 14.03 -13.81 -15.64
CA ASN A 215 14.82 -14.44 -16.67
C ASN A 215 15.92 -15.27 -16.04
N PHE A 216 16.10 -16.45 -16.54
CA PHE A 216 17.25 -17.30 -16.27
C PHE A 216 17.97 -17.62 -17.56
N VAL A 217 19.27 -17.30 -17.61
CA VAL A 217 20.14 -17.59 -18.76
C VAL A 217 21.33 -18.36 -18.24
N SER A 218 21.64 -19.50 -18.85
CA SER A 218 22.92 -20.17 -18.61
C SER A 218 23.64 -20.41 -19.92
N TRP A 219 24.95 -20.18 -19.87
CA TRP A 219 25.88 -20.44 -20.97
C TRP A 219 27.09 -21.19 -20.44
N LYS A 220 27.19 -22.48 -20.82
CA LYS A 220 28.24 -23.35 -20.36
C LYS A 220 28.39 -23.36 -18.82
N PHE A 221 29.25 -22.52 -18.30
CA PHE A 221 29.64 -22.48 -16.89
C PHE A 221 29.10 -21.27 -16.15
N ILE A 222 28.51 -20.33 -16.87
CA ILE A 222 28.00 -19.06 -16.33
C ILE A 222 26.48 -19.13 -16.31
N ASP A 223 25.88 -18.72 -15.22
CA ASP A 223 24.45 -18.52 -15.10
C ASP A 223 24.13 -17.08 -14.64
N LEU A 224 23.05 -16.56 -15.17
CA LEU A 224 22.46 -15.26 -14.83
C LEU A 224 21.00 -15.48 -14.52
N ASN A 225 20.58 -15.03 -13.36
CA ASN A 225 19.17 -14.94 -12.99
C ASN A 225 18.84 -13.52 -12.58
N PHE A 226 17.77 -12.94 -13.10
CA PHE A 226 17.25 -11.68 -12.59
C PHE A 226 15.74 -11.67 -12.54
N THR A 227 15.22 -10.93 -11.55
CA THR A 227 13.79 -10.72 -11.37
C THR A 227 13.51 -9.23 -11.27
N LEU A 228 12.63 -8.76 -12.13
CA LEU A 228 12.01 -7.44 -12.10
C LEU A 228 10.60 -7.58 -11.54
N THR A 229 10.20 -6.66 -10.66
CA THR A 229 8.82 -6.51 -10.19
C THR A 229 8.31 -5.13 -10.53
N TYR A 230 7.02 -5.01 -10.81
CA TYR A 230 6.39 -3.73 -11.12
C TYR A 230 5.02 -3.62 -10.47
N SER A 231 4.64 -2.38 -10.14
CA SER A 231 3.32 -2.01 -9.67
C SER A 231 2.95 -0.65 -10.27
N LEU A 232 1.74 -0.52 -10.80
CA LEU A 232 1.28 0.67 -11.53
C LEU A 232 -0.12 1.07 -11.09
N GLY A 233 -0.36 2.37 -10.94
CA GLY A 233 -1.68 2.98 -10.76
C GLY A 233 -2.17 3.05 -9.31
N GLY A 234 -1.34 2.67 -8.32
CA GLY A 234 -1.61 2.90 -6.91
C GLY A 234 -1.14 4.28 -6.43
N HIS A 235 -1.59 4.68 -5.26
CA HIS A 235 -1.18 5.91 -4.60
C HIS A 235 -0.83 5.66 -3.14
N ALA A 236 0.04 6.50 -2.58
CA ALA A 236 0.33 6.55 -1.16
C ALA A 236 0.18 7.98 -0.63
N TYR A 237 -0.05 8.10 0.65
CA TYR A 237 -0.14 9.38 1.35
C TYR A 237 1.10 9.59 2.22
N ASP A 238 1.84 10.67 2.00
CA ASP A 238 3.04 11.04 2.75
C ASP A 238 2.67 11.67 4.10
N ALA A 239 2.24 10.85 5.03
CA ALA A 239 1.90 11.27 6.39
C ALA A 239 3.11 11.74 7.19
N ALA A 240 4.31 11.22 6.88
CA ALA A 240 5.55 11.65 7.52
C ALA A 240 5.87 13.12 7.23
N THR A 241 5.87 13.51 5.95
CA THR A 241 6.14 14.91 5.58
C THR A 241 5.01 15.83 6.03
N TRP A 242 3.77 15.38 5.94
CA TRP A 242 2.63 16.11 6.47
C TRP A 242 2.81 16.47 7.95
N LEU A 243 3.26 15.53 8.77
CA LEU A 243 3.54 15.75 10.20
C LEU A 243 4.76 16.64 10.43
N GLN A 244 5.86 16.40 9.73
CA GLN A 244 7.14 17.08 9.97
C GLN A 244 7.20 18.50 9.41
N SER A 245 6.41 18.84 8.39
CA SER A 245 6.45 20.14 7.73
C SER A 245 5.38 21.14 8.20
N ASN A 246 4.71 20.87 9.32
CA ASN A 246 3.58 21.69 9.80
C ASN A 246 3.97 22.90 10.68
N GLY A 247 5.15 23.45 10.51
CA GLY A 247 5.61 24.65 11.23
C GLY A 247 5.75 24.47 12.75
N GLY A 248 5.95 23.23 13.22
CA GLY A 248 6.11 22.94 14.67
C GLY A 248 4.80 22.91 15.46
N THR A 249 3.66 22.87 14.79
CA THR A 249 2.33 22.86 15.43
C THR A 249 2.03 21.57 16.18
N TYR A 250 2.62 20.45 15.77
CA TYR A 250 2.56 19.17 16.47
C TYR A 250 3.83 18.91 17.28
N ASN A 251 3.74 18.11 18.31
CA ASN A 251 4.86 17.73 19.19
C ASN A 251 5.93 16.85 18.49
N TYR A 252 5.89 16.77 17.17
CA TYR A 252 6.92 16.08 16.41
C TYR A 252 8.11 17.02 16.20
N VAL A 253 9.08 16.92 17.08
CA VAL A 253 10.35 17.61 16.94
C VAL A 253 11.24 16.78 16.03
N GLY A 254 11.24 17.11 14.74
CA GLY A 254 12.04 16.43 13.73
C GLY A 254 12.47 17.38 12.63
N ASN A 255 13.48 16.97 11.87
CA ASN A 255 13.88 17.69 10.67
C ASN A 255 12.87 17.44 9.56
N VAL A 256 12.58 18.47 8.77
CA VAL A 256 11.84 18.34 7.52
C VAL A 256 12.62 17.44 6.56
N PRO A 257 11.96 16.55 5.80
CA PRO A 257 12.66 15.71 4.81
C PRO A 257 13.46 16.52 3.80
N ALA A 258 14.58 15.98 3.33
CA ALA A 258 15.51 16.69 2.43
C ALA A 258 14.90 17.16 1.10
N TYR A 259 13.82 16.53 0.65
CA TYR A 259 13.07 16.92 -0.55
C TYR A 259 12.09 18.08 -0.31
N TYR A 260 11.75 18.38 0.95
CA TYR A 260 10.97 19.56 1.33
C TYR A 260 11.93 20.74 1.51
N LYS A 261 12.17 21.47 0.46
CA LYS A 261 13.18 22.55 0.45
C LYS A 261 12.59 23.87 0.94
N ILE A 262 13.22 24.45 1.94
CA ILE A 262 12.80 25.73 2.50
C ILE A 262 12.90 26.90 1.49
N GLU A 263 13.79 26.79 0.51
CA GLU A 263 13.88 27.75 -0.59
C GLU A 263 12.71 27.73 -1.54
N ASP A 264 11.97 26.62 -1.62
CA ASP A 264 10.76 26.45 -2.43
C ASP A 264 9.48 27.00 -1.70
N THR A 265 9.60 27.41 -0.42
CA THR A 265 8.48 27.96 0.34
C THR A 265 8.21 29.43 -0.02
N TRP A 266 6.96 29.83 0.05
CA TRP A 266 6.53 31.21 -0.12
C TRP A 266 7.15 32.14 0.95
N LYS A 267 7.58 33.37 0.57
CA LYS A 267 8.27 34.33 1.45
C LYS A 267 7.65 35.72 1.44
N GLN A 268 7.07 36.12 0.32
CA GLN A 268 6.49 37.47 0.17
C GLN A 268 5.37 37.52 -0.88
N PRO A 269 4.46 38.47 -0.79
CA PRO A 269 3.39 38.67 -1.79
C PRO A 269 3.94 38.75 -3.22
N GLY A 270 3.30 38.02 -4.13
CA GLY A 270 3.71 37.86 -5.53
C GLY A 270 4.62 36.70 -5.81
N ASP A 271 5.08 35.94 -4.80
CA ASP A 271 5.90 34.74 -5.01
C ASP A 271 5.08 33.62 -5.67
N ASN A 272 5.62 33.05 -6.74
CA ASN A 272 5.11 31.81 -7.33
C ASN A 272 5.79 30.60 -6.69
N ALA A 273 5.46 30.34 -5.43
CA ALA A 273 6.11 29.32 -4.61
C ALA A 273 5.49 27.94 -4.85
N LYS A 274 6.30 26.89 -4.73
CA LYS A 274 5.82 25.49 -4.80
C LYS A 274 5.22 25.02 -3.48
N LEU A 275 5.71 25.58 -2.36
CA LEU A 275 5.36 25.22 -1.01
C LEU A 275 4.77 26.43 -0.27
N PRO A 276 3.78 26.24 0.59
CA PRO A 276 3.19 27.30 1.38
C PRO A 276 4.20 27.97 2.32
N LEU A 277 3.78 29.09 2.91
CA LEU A 277 4.52 29.75 3.98
C LEU A 277 4.85 28.78 5.10
N PHE A 278 6.14 28.58 5.36
CA PHE A 278 6.64 27.78 6.47
C PHE A 278 6.82 28.68 7.70
N ALA A 279 5.80 28.72 8.55
CA ALA A 279 5.81 29.55 9.76
C ALA A 279 5.26 28.77 10.95
N TYR A 280 5.70 29.13 12.16
CA TYR A 280 5.17 28.58 13.40
C TYR A 280 3.65 28.79 13.49
N GLY A 281 2.93 27.73 13.83
CA GLY A 281 1.48 27.75 13.96
C GLY A 281 0.72 27.44 12.67
N ASN A 282 1.36 27.44 11.50
CA ASN A 282 0.74 26.96 10.27
C ASN A 282 0.53 25.45 10.32
N LYS A 283 -0.73 25.05 10.09
CA LYS A 283 -1.10 23.62 10.05
C LYS A 283 -1.23 23.18 8.61
N ASN A 284 -0.55 22.09 8.27
CA ASN A 284 -0.81 21.42 7.01
C ASN A 284 -2.21 20.83 6.98
N THR A 285 -2.93 21.10 5.91
CA THR A 285 -4.25 20.51 5.68
C THR A 285 -4.10 19.11 5.07
N VAL A 286 -4.95 18.18 5.48
CA VAL A 286 -5.06 16.85 4.85
C VAL A 286 -5.64 17.04 3.45
N SER A 287 -4.80 16.88 2.43
CA SER A 287 -5.14 17.21 1.03
C SER A 287 -4.34 16.36 0.05
N SER A 288 -4.68 16.45 -1.23
CA SER A 288 -3.98 15.76 -2.32
C SER A 288 -2.52 16.22 -2.52
N ARG A 289 -2.09 17.28 -1.86
CA ARG A 289 -0.69 17.72 -1.83
C ARG A 289 0.26 16.62 -1.37
N TRP A 290 -0.20 15.74 -0.50
CA TRP A 290 0.59 14.66 0.11
C TRP A 290 0.42 13.32 -0.59
N MET A 291 -0.31 13.30 -1.70
CA MET A 291 -0.50 12.10 -2.50
C MET A 291 0.69 11.86 -3.41
N MET A 292 1.18 10.63 -3.39
CA MET A 292 2.29 10.17 -4.22
C MET A 292 1.85 8.99 -5.09
N PRO A 293 2.08 9.01 -6.42
CA PRO A 293 1.89 7.82 -7.24
C PRO A 293 2.95 6.77 -6.90
N THR A 294 2.53 5.52 -6.68
CA THR A 294 3.43 4.41 -6.30
C THR A 294 3.96 3.60 -7.48
N ASP A 295 3.83 4.14 -8.68
CA ASP A 295 4.31 3.52 -9.92
C ASP A 295 5.80 3.23 -9.84
N HIS A 296 6.17 1.96 -10.03
CA HIS A 296 7.57 1.56 -10.00
C HIS A 296 7.87 0.28 -10.77
N LEU A 297 9.15 0.16 -11.13
CA LEU A 297 9.82 -1.05 -11.60
C LEU A 297 11.06 -1.26 -10.74
N ARG A 298 11.23 -2.45 -10.16
CA ARG A 298 12.34 -2.79 -9.26
C ARG A 298 13.10 -4.01 -9.75
N LEU A 299 14.42 -3.89 -9.83
CA LEU A 299 15.31 -5.05 -9.94
C LEU A 299 15.42 -5.72 -8.56
N LYS A 300 14.50 -6.66 -8.33
CA LYS A 300 14.30 -7.32 -7.04
C LYS A 300 15.44 -8.25 -6.70
N ASN A 301 15.92 -8.99 -7.70
CA ASN A 301 17.07 -9.89 -7.57
C ASN A 301 17.90 -9.89 -8.85
N LEU A 302 19.21 -10.00 -8.69
CA LEU A 302 20.17 -10.29 -9.75
C LEU A 302 21.22 -11.24 -9.20
N THR A 303 21.38 -12.42 -9.80
CA THR A 303 22.40 -13.40 -9.42
C THR A 303 23.22 -13.77 -10.63
N ILE A 304 24.54 -13.75 -10.47
CA ILE A 304 25.51 -14.23 -11.46
C ILE A 304 26.28 -15.37 -10.82
N GLY A 305 26.24 -16.54 -11.42
CA GLY A 305 26.93 -17.73 -10.95
C GLY A 305 27.97 -18.24 -11.95
N PHE A 306 29.00 -18.88 -11.42
CA PHE A 306 29.99 -19.62 -12.19
C PHE A 306 30.10 -21.02 -11.59
N THR A 307 29.83 -22.03 -12.40
CA THR A 307 29.95 -23.45 -12.02
C THR A 307 31.21 -24.03 -12.62
N LEU A 308 32.11 -24.57 -11.78
CA LEU A 308 33.35 -25.19 -12.25
C LEU A 308 33.01 -26.39 -13.15
N PRO A 309 33.65 -26.50 -14.33
CA PRO A 309 33.46 -27.65 -15.20
C PRO A 309 33.71 -28.98 -14.48
N SER A 310 32.84 -29.98 -14.72
CA SER A 310 32.84 -31.24 -13.99
C SER A 310 34.14 -32.06 -14.15
N ASN A 311 34.87 -31.87 -15.26
CA ASN A 311 36.17 -32.47 -15.48
C ASN A 311 37.27 -31.91 -14.53
N LEU A 312 37.09 -30.72 -14.04
CA LEU A 312 37.98 -30.07 -13.07
C LEU A 312 37.55 -30.38 -11.63
N SER A 313 36.25 -30.25 -11.33
CA SER A 313 35.75 -30.51 -9.97
C SER A 313 35.95 -31.95 -9.52
N LYS A 314 35.77 -32.93 -10.40
CA LYS A 314 35.99 -34.35 -10.12
C LYS A 314 37.43 -34.66 -9.77
N LYS A 315 38.41 -33.93 -10.34
CA LYS A 315 39.85 -34.15 -9.97
C LYS A 315 40.13 -33.78 -8.52
N ALA A 316 39.31 -32.90 -7.94
CA ALA A 316 39.37 -32.47 -6.54
C ALA A 316 38.43 -33.28 -5.62
N GLY A 317 37.80 -34.36 -6.12
CA GLY A 317 36.84 -35.17 -5.35
C GLY A 317 35.49 -34.45 -5.10
N ILE A 318 35.19 -33.36 -5.84
CA ILE A 318 34.00 -32.54 -5.68
C ILE A 318 33.05 -32.82 -6.84
N SER A 319 31.80 -33.16 -6.56
CA SER A 319 30.79 -33.40 -7.60
C SER A 319 30.31 -32.11 -8.25
N LYS A 320 30.20 -31.01 -7.48
CA LYS A 320 29.80 -29.68 -7.94
C LYS A 320 30.52 -28.60 -7.14
N LEU A 321 31.04 -27.59 -7.84
CA LEU A 321 31.55 -26.37 -7.24
C LEU A 321 30.92 -25.18 -8.01
N ARG A 322 30.10 -24.38 -7.34
CA ARG A 322 29.54 -23.14 -7.90
C ARG A 322 29.83 -21.96 -6.97
N ALA A 323 30.39 -20.89 -7.52
CA ALA A 323 30.53 -19.62 -6.85
C ALA A 323 29.50 -18.63 -7.44
N TYR A 324 28.91 -17.77 -6.63
CA TYR A 324 27.95 -16.79 -7.11
C TYR A 324 28.00 -15.50 -6.32
N ILE A 325 27.55 -14.43 -6.98
CA ILE A 325 27.22 -13.15 -6.37
C ILE A 325 25.73 -12.88 -6.62
N SER A 326 25.03 -12.49 -5.57
CA SER A 326 23.61 -12.15 -5.64
C SER A 326 23.36 -10.78 -5.01
N GLY A 327 22.55 -9.99 -5.66
CA GLY A 327 22.10 -8.70 -5.14
C GLY A 327 20.59 -8.62 -5.09
N ASN A 328 20.06 -8.02 -3.99
CA ASN A 328 18.63 -7.77 -3.87
C ASN A 328 18.35 -6.26 -3.81
N ASN A 329 17.22 -5.85 -4.36
CA ASN A 329 16.75 -4.46 -4.40
C ASN A 329 17.80 -3.49 -4.98
N LEU A 330 18.52 -3.92 -6.04
CA LEU A 330 19.67 -3.20 -6.57
C LEU A 330 19.29 -1.87 -7.20
N LEU A 331 18.21 -1.83 -7.96
CA LEU A 331 17.74 -0.66 -8.69
C LEU A 331 16.23 -0.56 -8.56
N THR A 332 15.73 0.68 -8.42
CA THR A 332 14.31 0.98 -8.43
C THR A 332 14.08 2.20 -9.29
N TRP A 333 13.31 2.03 -10.35
CA TRP A 333 12.77 3.12 -11.16
C TRP A 333 11.36 3.39 -10.65
N LYS A 334 11.10 4.61 -10.22
CA LYS A 334 9.83 5.01 -9.59
C LYS A 334 9.42 6.40 -10.05
N SER A 335 8.16 6.78 -9.80
CA SER A 335 7.69 8.13 -10.01
C SER A 335 8.64 9.13 -9.35
N LYS A 336 8.89 10.26 -10.01
CA LYS A 336 9.72 11.35 -9.47
C LYS A 336 9.12 11.98 -8.20
N ASP A 337 7.80 11.90 -8.07
CA ASP A 337 7.04 12.47 -6.96
C ASP A 337 6.84 11.47 -5.81
N LEU A 338 7.42 10.28 -5.90
CA LEU A 338 7.44 9.28 -4.83
C LEU A 338 8.75 9.37 -4.05
N TYR A 339 8.70 9.88 -2.85
CA TYR A 339 9.90 10.12 -2.02
C TYR A 339 10.24 8.97 -1.07
N VAL A 340 9.27 8.08 -0.80
CA VAL A 340 9.41 6.90 0.03
C VAL A 340 9.74 5.64 -0.78
N ASP A 341 9.91 4.50 -0.12
CA ASP A 341 10.00 3.21 -0.81
C ASP A 341 8.66 2.90 -1.48
N PRO A 342 8.64 2.46 -2.76
CA PRO A 342 7.39 2.19 -3.47
C PRO A 342 6.62 0.97 -2.96
N GLU A 343 7.24 0.06 -2.21
CA GLU A 343 6.56 -1.03 -1.50
C GLU A 343 5.95 -0.49 -0.20
N THR A 344 4.89 0.29 -0.34
CA THR A 344 4.20 0.98 0.76
C THR A 344 3.30 0.04 1.57
N PRO A 345 2.87 0.45 2.79
CA PRO A 345 1.84 -0.27 3.54
C PRO A 345 0.55 -0.47 2.73
N VAL A 346 -0.24 -1.49 3.09
CA VAL A 346 -1.47 -1.85 2.37
C VAL A 346 -2.52 -0.75 2.40
N ASP A 347 -2.56 0.03 3.48
CA ASP A 347 -3.43 1.20 3.63
C ASP A 347 -2.92 2.43 2.88
N GLY A 348 -1.70 2.35 2.32
CA GLY A 348 -1.05 3.44 1.61
C GLY A 348 -0.61 4.62 2.47
N LEU A 349 -0.69 4.53 3.80
CA LEU A 349 -0.23 5.58 4.71
C LEU A 349 1.25 5.40 5.02
N CYS A 350 2.08 6.33 4.53
CA CYS A 350 3.52 6.29 4.74
C CYS A 350 3.92 7.24 5.87
N TYR A 351 4.44 6.66 6.96
CA TYR A 351 4.97 7.43 8.09
C TYR A 351 6.51 7.37 8.08
N PHE A 352 7.10 6.44 8.82
CA PHE A 352 8.54 6.34 9.04
C PHE A 352 9.05 4.92 8.77
N GLU A 353 8.50 4.26 7.75
CA GLU A 353 8.85 2.90 7.39
C GLU A 353 10.32 2.82 6.93
N THR A 354 10.98 1.74 7.32
CA THR A 354 12.33 1.46 6.83
C THR A 354 12.25 0.98 5.37
N PRO A 355 12.93 1.63 4.43
CA PRO A 355 12.93 1.21 3.03
C PRO A 355 13.57 -0.17 2.86
N ALA A 356 13.19 -0.87 1.80
CA ALA A 356 13.76 -2.16 1.45
C ALA A 356 15.29 -2.08 1.29
N LEU A 357 16.03 -2.89 2.06
CA LEU A 357 17.48 -2.87 2.08
C LEU A 357 18.07 -3.42 0.77
N ARG A 358 19.09 -2.74 0.27
CA ARG A 358 19.96 -3.27 -0.78
C ARG A 358 20.97 -4.22 -0.15
N THR A 359 21.01 -5.47 -0.60
CA THR A 359 21.94 -6.48 -0.09
C THR A 359 22.77 -7.07 -1.21
N ILE A 360 24.03 -7.39 -0.93
CA ILE A 360 24.93 -8.11 -1.83
C ILE A 360 25.47 -9.31 -1.05
N THR A 361 25.34 -10.49 -1.62
CA THR A 361 25.75 -11.76 -1.02
C THR A 361 26.72 -12.47 -1.95
N PHE A 362 27.79 -12.99 -1.39
CA PHE A 362 28.70 -13.92 -2.06
C PHE A 362 28.48 -15.32 -1.50
N GLY A 363 28.39 -16.30 -2.35
CA GLY A 363 28.14 -17.68 -1.93
C GLY A 363 28.94 -18.69 -2.72
N ILE A 364 29.22 -19.81 -2.07
CA ILE A 364 29.85 -21.00 -2.66
C ILE A 364 29.00 -22.22 -2.35
N GLU A 365 28.65 -22.98 -3.38
CA GLU A 365 27.96 -24.26 -3.27
C GLU A 365 28.97 -25.40 -3.55
N LEU A 366 29.07 -26.32 -2.62
CA LEU A 366 29.91 -27.53 -2.75
C LEU A 366 29.02 -28.78 -2.70
N GLY A 367 29.16 -29.65 -3.68
CA GLY A 367 28.59 -31.01 -3.68
C GLY A 367 29.69 -32.03 -3.63
N PHE A 368 29.53 -33.06 -2.82
CA PHE A 368 30.46 -34.17 -2.66
C PHE A 368 29.89 -35.46 -3.22
#